data_b7e7dab9c595b84ea76e230a6396877d
#
_entry.id   b7e7dab9c595b84ea76e230a6396877d
#
_cell.length_a   1.000
_cell.length_b   1.000
_cell.length_c   1.000
_cell.angle_alpha   90.00
_cell.angle_beta   90.00
_cell.angle_gamma   90.00
#
_symmetry.space_group_name_H-M   'P 1'
#
loop_
_entity.id
_entity.type
_entity.pdbx_description
1 polymer ?
#
loop_
_entity_poly.entity_id
_entity_poly.type
_entity_poly.pdbx_seq_one_letter_code
_entity_poly.pdbx_strand_id
1 'polypeptide(L)'
;MVANGGGRPEIGPVFLFKGLQMFLIVGLGNPGAEYAGTRHNVGFAAADAIASAFGFGAFRSKFDGLIAEGKIGNEKVYLLKPQTYMNLSGNSVVKAASFYKILPDHIVVIHDDMDLPAGRLKAKLGGGAGGHNGLKSIDAAVTSGYNRIRIGVGHPEGRGAEVVNYVLGGFSKADRESVESVIELVLDTLPVLLEKGMAAYSNLIGMKTSR
;
A
#
# COMPACT_ATOMS: atom_id res chain seq x y z
N MET A 1 -35.61 33.66 46.98
CA MET A 1 -34.77 33.70 45.76
C MET A 1 -33.78 32.56 45.87
N VAL A 2 -33.99 31.49 45.11
CA VAL A 2 -33.12 30.29 45.11
C VAL A 2 -32.40 30.26 43.77
N ALA A 3 -31.08 30.37 43.77
CA ALA A 3 -30.25 30.34 42.59
C ALA A 3 -30.01 28.83 42.22
N ASN A 4 -30.54 28.44 41.06
CA ASN A 4 -30.27 27.16 40.43
C ASN A 4 -28.86 27.12 39.83
N GLY A 5 -27.94 26.40 40.46
CA GLY A 5 -26.66 26.05 39.90
C GLY A 5 -26.79 24.81 38.97
N GLY A 6 -26.98 25.04 37.67
CA GLY A 6 -26.95 24.01 36.68
C GLY A 6 -25.49 23.57 36.40
N GLY A 7 -25.02 22.55 37.11
CA GLY A 7 -23.78 21.87 36.77
C GLY A 7 -23.92 21.16 35.41
N ARG A 8 -23.09 21.53 34.42
CA ARG A 8 -22.94 20.75 33.18
C ARG A 8 -22.31 19.40 33.56
N PRO A 9 -22.80 18.26 33.03
CA PRO A 9 -22.10 16.99 33.23
C PRO A 9 -20.73 17.06 32.55
N GLU A 10 -19.67 16.86 33.32
CA GLU A 10 -18.34 16.61 32.79
C GLU A 10 -18.37 15.30 32.00
N ILE A 11 -18.26 15.40 30.68
CA ILE A 11 -18.05 14.24 29.82
C ILE A 11 -16.60 13.81 30.07
N GLY A 12 -16.44 12.80 30.91
CA GLY A 12 -15.14 12.15 31.14
C GLY A 12 -14.54 11.66 29.82
N PRO A 13 -13.22 11.39 29.77
CA PRO A 13 -12.55 10.98 28.55
C PRO A 13 -13.24 9.75 27.96
N VAL A 14 -13.83 9.91 26.79
CA VAL A 14 -14.33 8.78 25.99
C VAL A 14 -13.09 7.95 25.60
N PHE A 15 -12.81 6.90 26.36
CA PHE A 15 -11.90 5.86 25.93
C PHE A 15 -12.52 5.19 24.70
N LEU A 16 -12.20 5.72 23.52
CA LEU A 16 -12.40 5.00 22.28
C LEU A 16 -11.56 3.71 22.40
N PHE A 17 -12.21 2.62 22.74
CA PHE A 17 -11.64 1.29 22.50
C PHE A 17 -11.37 1.24 20.99
N LYS A 18 -10.11 1.41 20.61
CA LYS A 18 -9.64 1.17 19.26
C LYS A 18 -9.78 -0.33 19.05
N GLY A 19 -10.95 -0.78 18.59
CA GLY A 19 -11.19 -2.18 18.25
C GLY A 19 -10.12 -2.61 17.24
N LEU A 20 -9.82 -3.90 17.18
CA LEU A 20 -8.88 -4.47 16.20
C LEU A 20 -9.25 -3.93 14.82
N GLN A 21 -8.38 -3.11 14.25
CA GLN A 21 -8.57 -2.60 12.89
C GLN A 21 -8.09 -3.67 11.90
N MET A 22 -8.82 -3.80 10.81
CA MET A 22 -8.44 -4.70 9.72
C MET A 22 -7.91 -3.86 8.56
N PHE A 23 -6.77 -4.23 8.04
CA PHE A 23 -6.15 -3.57 6.89
C PHE A 23 -6.09 -4.51 5.70
N LEU A 24 -6.23 -3.94 4.50
CA LEU A 24 -5.96 -4.59 3.23
C LEU A 24 -4.71 -3.94 2.61
N ILE A 25 -3.61 -4.66 2.60
CA ILE A 25 -2.39 -4.24 1.90
C ILE A 25 -2.38 -4.89 0.53
N VAL A 26 -2.33 -4.08 -0.51
CA VAL A 26 -2.36 -4.48 -1.91
C VAL A 26 -1.01 -4.21 -2.53
N GLY A 27 -0.28 -5.24 -2.92
CA GLY A 27 0.87 -5.10 -3.81
C GLY A 27 0.40 -5.13 -5.25
N LEU A 28 0.75 -4.12 -6.07
CA LEU A 28 0.41 -4.09 -7.49
C LEU A 28 1.46 -4.82 -8.34
N GLY A 29 0.98 -5.46 -9.39
CA GLY A 29 1.78 -6.19 -10.37
C GLY A 29 0.89 -6.88 -11.40
N ASN A 30 1.50 -7.39 -12.48
CA ASN A 30 0.86 -8.25 -13.47
C ASN A 30 1.13 -9.72 -13.14
N PRO A 31 0.14 -10.62 -13.33
CA PRO A 31 0.34 -12.05 -13.19
C PRO A 31 1.17 -12.61 -14.36
N GLY A 32 1.93 -13.67 -14.10
CA GLY A 32 2.74 -14.37 -15.09
C GLY A 32 4.24 -14.30 -14.78
N ALA A 33 4.96 -15.36 -15.12
CA ALA A 33 6.40 -15.46 -14.86
C ALA A 33 7.21 -14.44 -15.68
N GLU A 34 6.71 -14.04 -16.84
CA GLU A 34 7.29 -13.05 -17.72
C GLU A 34 7.34 -11.63 -17.11
N TYR A 35 6.46 -11.35 -16.12
CA TYR A 35 6.43 -10.07 -15.41
C TYR A 35 7.21 -10.12 -14.09
N ALA A 36 7.68 -11.30 -13.68
CA ALA A 36 8.46 -11.44 -12.46
C ALA A 36 9.75 -10.60 -12.53
N GLY A 37 10.00 -9.78 -11.53
CA GLY A 37 11.18 -8.91 -11.49
C GLY A 37 11.13 -7.67 -12.38
N THR A 38 10.00 -7.40 -13.03
CA THR A 38 9.79 -6.12 -13.74
C THR A 38 9.54 -4.97 -12.74
N ARG A 39 9.78 -3.73 -13.18
CA ARG A 39 9.51 -2.53 -12.37
C ARG A 39 8.05 -2.45 -11.93
N HIS A 40 7.14 -2.81 -12.81
CA HIS A 40 5.69 -2.78 -12.55
C HIS A 40 5.23 -3.81 -11.51
N ASN A 41 6.07 -4.81 -11.21
CA ASN A 41 5.79 -5.85 -10.21
C ASN A 41 6.45 -5.60 -8.84
N VAL A 42 7.03 -4.40 -8.62
CA VAL A 42 7.65 -4.07 -7.33
C VAL A 42 6.67 -4.16 -6.15
N GLY A 43 5.38 -3.90 -6.41
CA GLY A 43 4.33 -4.08 -5.40
C GLY A 43 4.14 -5.55 -5.01
N PHE A 44 4.20 -6.48 -5.96
CA PHE A 44 4.16 -7.93 -5.66
C PHE A 44 5.38 -8.34 -4.84
N ALA A 45 6.59 -7.87 -5.22
CA ALA A 45 7.81 -8.15 -4.49
C ALA A 45 7.72 -7.63 -3.03
N ALA A 46 7.19 -6.43 -2.83
CA ALA A 46 6.96 -5.89 -1.49
C ALA A 46 5.95 -6.72 -0.68
N ALA A 47 4.85 -7.17 -1.31
CA ALA A 47 3.86 -8.02 -0.64
C ALA A 47 4.45 -9.38 -0.23
N ASP A 48 5.29 -9.99 -1.08
CA ASP A 48 5.97 -11.24 -0.75
C ASP A 48 6.99 -11.06 0.39
N ALA A 49 7.74 -9.96 0.38
CA ALA A 49 8.65 -9.60 1.46
C ALA A 49 7.91 -9.38 2.79
N ILE A 50 6.77 -8.67 2.77
CA ILE A 50 5.90 -8.47 3.95
C ILE A 50 5.39 -9.82 4.47
N ALA A 51 4.90 -10.69 3.58
CA ALA A 51 4.40 -12.01 3.98
C ALA A 51 5.48 -12.83 4.68
N SER A 52 6.70 -12.82 4.14
CA SER A 52 7.85 -13.52 4.72
C SER A 52 8.27 -12.93 6.07
N ALA A 53 8.46 -11.62 6.13
CA ALA A 53 9.01 -10.94 7.32
C ALA A 53 8.06 -11.00 8.53
N PHE A 54 6.75 -10.95 8.30
CA PHE A 54 5.75 -10.95 9.37
C PHE A 54 5.04 -12.31 9.57
N GLY A 55 5.52 -13.37 8.91
CA GLY A 55 5.03 -14.72 9.12
C GLY A 55 3.56 -14.93 8.70
N PHE A 56 3.16 -14.35 7.57
CA PHE A 56 1.82 -14.57 7.02
C PHE A 56 1.62 -16.03 6.59
N GLY A 57 0.38 -16.49 6.62
CA GLY A 57 0.01 -17.76 6.03
C GLY A 57 0.25 -17.81 4.51
N ALA A 58 0.15 -19.01 3.93
CA ALA A 58 0.31 -19.18 2.50
C ALA A 58 -0.74 -18.37 1.70
N PHE A 59 -0.31 -17.79 0.59
CA PHE A 59 -1.22 -17.15 -0.35
C PHE A 59 -2.21 -18.17 -0.94
N ARG A 60 -3.48 -17.79 -1.01
CA ARG A 60 -4.58 -18.61 -1.57
C ARG A 60 -5.30 -17.83 -2.67
N SER A 61 -5.73 -18.50 -3.71
CA SER A 61 -6.54 -17.88 -4.78
C SER A 61 -7.93 -17.50 -4.27
N LYS A 62 -8.23 -16.19 -4.25
CA LYS A 62 -9.53 -15.62 -3.91
C LYS A 62 -9.61 -14.18 -4.42
N PHE A 63 -10.81 -13.70 -4.74
CA PHE A 63 -11.05 -12.32 -5.16
C PHE A 63 -10.28 -11.91 -6.44
N ASP A 64 -10.17 -12.79 -7.42
CA ASP A 64 -9.32 -12.62 -8.61
C ASP A 64 -7.88 -12.24 -8.25
N GLY A 65 -7.37 -12.77 -7.14
CA GLY A 65 -6.07 -12.46 -6.59
C GLY A 65 -5.50 -13.59 -5.74
N LEU A 66 -4.28 -13.40 -5.31
CA LEU A 66 -3.65 -14.21 -4.26
C LEU A 66 -3.74 -13.43 -2.95
N ILE A 67 -4.37 -14.03 -1.93
CA ILE A 67 -4.57 -13.41 -0.63
C ILE A 67 -3.92 -14.24 0.47
N ALA A 68 -3.26 -13.56 1.42
CA ALA A 68 -2.73 -14.13 2.64
C ALA A 68 -3.25 -13.35 3.85
N GLU A 69 -3.41 -14.02 4.98
CA GLU A 69 -3.87 -13.44 6.24
C GLU A 69 -2.75 -13.52 7.29
N GLY A 70 -2.59 -12.45 8.05
CA GLY A 70 -1.60 -12.37 9.12
C GLY A 70 -1.84 -11.20 10.06
N LYS A 71 -0.80 -10.84 10.81
CA LYS A 71 -0.80 -9.69 11.72
C LYS A 71 0.49 -8.90 11.57
N ILE A 72 0.39 -7.59 11.72
CA ILE A 72 1.52 -6.68 11.85
C ILE A 72 1.30 -5.86 13.11
N GLY A 73 2.14 -6.04 14.13
CA GLY A 73 1.86 -5.55 15.46
C GLY A 73 0.56 -6.15 16.00
N ASN A 74 -0.36 -5.30 16.44
CA ASN A 74 -1.68 -5.72 16.94
C ASN A 74 -2.77 -5.75 15.87
N GLU A 75 -2.48 -5.26 14.65
CA GLU A 75 -3.48 -5.09 13.61
C GLU A 75 -3.62 -6.35 12.76
N LYS A 76 -4.86 -6.70 12.42
CA LYS A 76 -5.16 -7.79 11.48
C LYS A 76 -4.97 -7.29 10.06
N VAL A 77 -4.20 -8.04 9.27
CA VAL A 77 -3.83 -7.64 7.92
C VAL A 77 -4.12 -8.73 6.91
N TYR A 78 -4.72 -8.34 5.80
CA TYR A 78 -4.83 -9.13 4.59
C TYR A 78 -3.85 -8.59 3.55
N LEU A 79 -2.99 -9.45 3.01
CA LEU A 79 -2.12 -9.12 1.86
C LEU A 79 -2.80 -9.61 0.60
N LEU A 80 -2.93 -8.75 -0.40
CA LEU A 80 -3.54 -9.07 -1.69
C LEU A 80 -2.58 -8.76 -2.83
N LYS A 81 -2.34 -9.74 -3.69
CA LYS A 81 -1.71 -9.58 -5.00
C LYS A 81 -2.77 -9.84 -6.07
N PRO A 82 -3.36 -8.82 -6.72
CA PRO A 82 -4.32 -9.01 -7.80
C PRO A 82 -3.74 -9.92 -8.90
N GLN A 83 -4.49 -10.91 -9.34
CA GLN A 83 -4.11 -11.80 -10.45
C GLN A 83 -4.85 -11.41 -11.74
N THR A 84 -5.27 -10.16 -11.82
CA THR A 84 -5.74 -9.48 -13.02
C THR A 84 -4.58 -8.73 -13.67
N TYR A 85 -4.70 -8.35 -14.94
CA TYR A 85 -3.79 -7.36 -15.49
C TYR A 85 -3.92 -6.03 -14.74
N MET A 86 -2.84 -5.22 -14.76
CA MET A 86 -2.71 -4.00 -13.98
C MET A 86 -3.94 -3.07 -14.09
N ASN A 87 -4.45 -2.84 -15.29
CA ASN A 87 -5.62 -1.99 -15.56
C ASN A 87 -6.95 -2.54 -15.03
N LEU A 88 -6.98 -3.74 -14.47
CA LEU A 88 -8.14 -4.40 -13.85
C LEU A 88 -7.95 -4.68 -12.36
N SER A 89 -6.87 -4.17 -11.74
CA SER A 89 -6.55 -4.42 -10.32
C SER A 89 -7.67 -4.05 -9.36
N GLY A 90 -8.45 -3.01 -9.68
CA GLY A 90 -9.60 -2.59 -8.88
C GLY A 90 -10.67 -3.67 -8.70
N ASN A 91 -10.84 -4.59 -9.68
CA ASN A 91 -11.80 -5.69 -9.58
C ASN A 91 -11.48 -6.63 -8.42
N SER A 92 -10.19 -6.93 -8.24
CA SER A 92 -9.71 -7.75 -7.12
C SER A 92 -9.83 -7.01 -5.79
N VAL A 93 -9.41 -5.76 -5.76
CA VAL A 93 -9.40 -4.92 -4.55
C VAL A 93 -10.81 -4.72 -4.00
N VAL A 94 -11.79 -4.35 -4.85
CA VAL A 94 -13.16 -4.11 -4.39
C VAL A 94 -13.82 -5.38 -3.86
N LYS A 95 -13.56 -6.55 -4.46
CA LYS A 95 -14.07 -7.83 -3.97
C LYS A 95 -13.54 -8.15 -2.58
N ALA A 96 -12.24 -7.98 -2.35
CA ALA A 96 -11.62 -8.23 -1.05
C ALA A 96 -12.09 -7.22 0.00
N ALA A 97 -12.06 -5.92 -0.31
CA ALA A 97 -12.48 -4.85 0.59
C ALA A 97 -13.94 -5.00 1.02
N SER A 98 -14.85 -5.27 0.07
CA SER A 98 -16.27 -5.49 0.36
C SER A 98 -16.53 -6.72 1.22
N PHE A 99 -15.85 -7.84 0.92
CA PHE A 99 -16.01 -9.08 1.67
C PHE A 99 -15.58 -8.92 3.14
N TYR A 100 -14.45 -8.28 3.39
CA TYR A 100 -13.94 -8.04 4.74
C TYR A 100 -14.45 -6.75 5.37
N LYS A 101 -15.29 -5.98 4.66
CA LYS A 101 -15.84 -4.69 5.10
C LYS A 101 -14.74 -3.69 5.48
N ILE A 102 -13.67 -3.65 4.70
CA ILE A 102 -12.54 -2.75 4.90
C ILE A 102 -12.81 -1.44 4.16
N LEU A 103 -12.77 -0.33 4.90
CA LEU A 103 -12.98 1.01 4.35
C LEU A 103 -11.73 1.49 3.57
N PRO A 104 -11.88 2.43 2.64
CA PRO A 104 -10.76 2.92 1.81
C PRO A 104 -9.55 3.40 2.61
N ASP A 105 -9.75 4.09 3.72
CA ASP A 105 -8.69 4.60 4.59
C ASP A 105 -7.87 3.49 5.31
N HIS A 106 -8.38 2.26 5.32
CA HIS A 106 -7.69 1.07 5.79
C HIS A 106 -7.11 0.21 4.65
N ILE A 107 -7.18 0.69 3.41
CA ILE A 107 -6.50 0.07 2.27
C ILE A 107 -5.14 0.75 2.10
N VAL A 108 -4.08 -0.05 1.92
CA VAL A 108 -2.72 0.40 1.63
C VAL A 108 -2.29 -0.20 0.29
N VAL A 109 -2.04 0.63 -0.70
CA VAL A 109 -1.59 0.18 -2.03
C VAL A 109 -0.11 0.46 -2.20
N ILE A 110 0.67 -0.58 -2.48
CA ILE A 110 2.12 -0.51 -2.76
C ILE A 110 2.30 -0.64 -4.26
N HIS A 111 2.95 0.34 -4.87
CA HIS A 111 3.09 0.40 -6.34
C HIS A 111 4.39 1.07 -6.77
N ASP A 112 4.77 0.85 -8.02
CA ASP A 112 5.86 1.56 -8.68
C ASP A 112 5.49 3.02 -8.97
N ASP A 113 6.50 3.87 -8.95
CA ASP A 113 6.34 5.29 -9.25
C ASP A 113 7.52 5.78 -10.08
N MET A 114 7.22 6.17 -11.31
CA MET A 114 8.23 6.66 -12.25
C MET A 114 8.69 8.09 -11.97
N ASP A 115 7.87 8.90 -11.29
CA ASP A 115 8.24 10.28 -10.93
C ASP A 115 9.24 10.32 -9.76
N LEU A 116 9.62 9.16 -9.22
CA LEU A 116 10.60 9.01 -8.16
C LEU A 116 11.83 8.26 -8.69
N PRO A 117 13.05 8.73 -8.40
CA PRO A 117 14.26 7.98 -8.68
C PRO A 117 14.20 6.56 -8.10
N ALA A 118 14.88 5.59 -8.73
CA ALA A 118 14.99 4.24 -8.19
C ALA A 118 15.56 4.28 -6.77
N GLY A 119 14.97 3.51 -5.87
CA GLY A 119 15.38 3.52 -4.46
C GLY A 119 14.82 4.68 -3.62
N ARG A 120 13.88 5.47 -4.15
CA ARG A 120 13.18 6.50 -3.37
C ARG A 120 11.84 6.00 -2.86
N LEU A 121 11.56 6.22 -1.58
CA LEU A 121 10.30 5.89 -0.95
C LEU A 121 9.51 7.17 -0.65
N LYS A 122 8.23 7.20 -1.02
CA LYS A 122 7.26 8.21 -0.57
C LYS A 122 5.95 7.56 -0.21
N ALA A 123 5.17 8.24 0.61
CA ALA A 123 3.83 7.79 0.97
C ALA A 123 2.86 8.97 1.03
N LYS A 124 1.58 8.70 0.75
CA LYS A 124 0.51 9.68 0.84
C LYS A 124 -0.85 9.01 1.03
N LEU A 125 -1.79 9.76 1.59
CA LEU A 125 -3.21 9.42 1.56
C LEU A 125 -3.85 10.04 0.31
N GLY A 126 -4.55 9.24 -0.47
CA GLY A 126 -5.29 9.70 -1.63
C GLY A 126 -4.44 10.26 -2.78
N GLY A 127 -5.05 11.12 -3.57
CA GLY A 127 -4.44 11.83 -4.70
C GLY A 127 -4.70 11.16 -6.06
N GLY A 128 -4.29 11.82 -7.15
CA GLY A 128 -4.46 11.34 -8.53
C GLY A 128 -3.59 10.12 -8.84
N ALA A 129 -3.95 9.37 -9.89
CA ALA A 129 -3.29 8.14 -10.28
C ALA A 129 -1.92 8.32 -10.96
N GLY A 130 -1.53 9.55 -11.35
CA GLY A 130 -0.22 9.82 -11.96
C GLY A 130 0.07 8.99 -13.23
N GLY A 131 -0.96 8.67 -14.01
CA GLY A 131 -0.82 7.82 -15.19
C GLY A 131 -0.84 6.30 -14.90
N HIS A 132 -0.66 5.86 -13.66
CA HIS A 132 -0.57 4.46 -13.28
C HIS A 132 -1.92 3.73 -13.45
N ASN A 133 -1.98 2.76 -14.37
CA ASN A 133 -3.24 2.10 -14.73
C ASN A 133 -3.86 1.29 -13.58
N GLY A 134 -3.05 0.70 -12.70
CA GLY A 134 -3.55 0.00 -11.51
C GLY A 134 -4.25 0.95 -10.54
N LEU A 135 -3.68 2.14 -10.31
CA LEU A 135 -4.30 3.16 -9.46
C LEU A 135 -5.60 3.69 -10.09
N LYS A 136 -5.63 3.96 -11.42
CA LYS A 136 -6.88 4.34 -12.11
C LYS A 136 -7.99 3.30 -11.90
N SER A 137 -7.63 2.02 -12.01
CA SER A 137 -8.58 0.93 -11.80
C SER A 137 -9.09 0.87 -10.36
N ILE A 138 -8.22 1.05 -9.37
CA ILE A 138 -8.61 1.07 -7.95
C ILE A 138 -9.45 2.32 -7.63
N ASP A 139 -9.05 3.50 -8.12
CA ASP A 139 -9.79 4.76 -7.92
C ASP A 139 -11.24 4.66 -8.43
N ALA A 140 -11.44 3.97 -9.56
CA ALA A 140 -12.77 3.73 -10.11
C ALA A 140 -13.60 2.71 -9.29
N ALA A 141 -12.96 1.77 -8.60
CA ALA A 141 -13.63 0.69 -7.89
C ALA A 141 -13.94 1.01 -6.42
N VAL A 142 -13.04 1.73 -5.72
CA VAL A 142 -13.14 1.96 -4.26
C VAL A 142 -12.93 3.42 -3.85
N THR A 143 -12.88 4.36 -4.79
CA THR A 143 -12.51 5.77 -4.60
C THR A 143 -10.99 5.97 -4.39
N SER A 144 -10.52 7.24 -4.36
CA SER A 144 -9.10 7.56 -4.23
C SER A 144 -8.63 7.79 -2.78
N GLY A 145 -9.49 7.55 -1.78
CA GLY A 145 -9.23 7.85 -0.37
C GLY A 145 -8.40 6.79 0.39
N TYR A 146 -7.57 6.02 -0.28
CA TYR A 146 -6.72 4.98 0.32
C TYR A 146 -5.27 5.44 0.49
N ASN A 147 -4.54 4.72 1.34
CA ASN A 147 -3.11 4.96 1.59
C ASN A 147 -2.27 4.41 0.45
N ARG A 148 -1.23 5.13 0.05
CA ARG A 148 -0.31 4.74 -1.03
C ARG A 148 1.13 4.75 -0.54
N ILE A 149 1.84 3.64 -0.75
CA ILE A 149 3.29 3.51 -0.60
C ILE A 149 3.87 3.48 -2.01
N ARG A 150 4.66 4.51 -2.35
CA ARG A 150 5.19 4.77 -3.69
C ARG A 150 6.66 4.40 -3.72
N ILE A 151 7.01 3.33 -4.42
CA ILE A 151 8.39 2.88 -4.60
C ILE A 151 8.92 3.44 -5.92
N GLY A 152 9.93 4.28 -5.84
CA GLY A 152 10.58 4.88 -7.00
C GLY A 152 11.27 3.82 -7.84
N VAL A 153 11.02 3.86 -9.15
CA VAL A 153 11.61 2.95 -10.14
C VAL A 153 12.37 3.70 -11.24
N GLY A 154 12.43 5.05 -11.15
CA GLY A 154 13.03 5.90 -12.16
C GLY A 154 12.12 6.13 -13.34
N HIS A 155 12.56 7.01 -14.24
CA HIS A 155 11.80 7.46 -15.43
C HIS A 155 12.55 7.11 -16.72
N PRO A 156 11.86 6.64 -17.77
CA PRO A 156 12.48 6.52 -19.11
C PRO A 156 12.69 7.91 -19.72
N GLU A 157 13.65 8.02 -20.64
CA GLU A 157 13.88 9.26 -21.39
C GLU A 157 12.77 9.55 -22.41
N GLY A 158 11.89 8.57 -22.71
CA GLY A 158 10.87 8.62 -23.74
C GLY A 158 9.43 8.79 -23.26
N ARG A 159 8.49 8.65 -24.20
CA ARG A 159 7.03 8.78 -23.97
C ARG A 159 6.26 7.61 -24.59
N GLY A 160 5.00 7.44 -24.18
CA GLY A 160 4.09 6.46 -24.78
C GLY A 160 4.56 5.02 -24.66
N ALA A 161 4.86 4.35 -25.77
CA ALA A 161 5.28 2.94 -25.78
C ALA A 161 6.58 2.69 -25.01
N GLU A 162 7.49 3.65 -24.96
CA GLU A 162 8.74 3.55 -24.20
C GLU A 162 8.49 3.49 -22.70
N VAL A 163 7.51 4.24 -22.21
CA VAL A 163 7.07 4.17 -20.80
C VAL A 163 6.53 2.78 -20.46
N VAL A 164 5.71 2.21 -21.35
CA VAL A 164 5.17 0.85 -21.14
C VAL A 164 6.30 -0.19 -21.11
N ASN A 165 7.21 -0.12 -22.07
CA ASN A 165 8.35 -1.02 -22.15
C ASN A 165 9.28 -0.87 -20.93
N TYR A 166 9.44 0.36 -20.42
CA TYR A 166 10.26 0.63 -19.25
C TYR A 166 9.72 -0.04 -17.99
N VAL A 167 8.43 0.12 -17.67
CA VAL A 167 7.84 -0.47 -16.48
C VAL A 167 7.71 -2.00 -16.58
N LEU A 168 7.58 -2.53 -17.79
CA LEU A 168 7.59 -3.97 -18.05
C LEU A 168 9.02 -4.54 -18.19
N GLY A 169 10.04 -3.69 -18.16
CA GLY A 169 11.45 -4.09 -18.12
C GLY A 169 11.95 -4.39 -16.71
N GLY A 170 13.02 -5.19 -16.62
CA GLY A 170 13.70 -5.50 -15.36
C GLY A 170 14.60 -4.35 -14.89
N PHE A 171 15.01 -4.39 -13.63
CA PHE A 171 15.95 -3.45 -13.04
C PHE A 171 17.40 -3.70 -13.48
N SER A 172 18.20 -2.64 -13.59
CA SER A 172 19.66 -2.77 -13.55
C SER A 172 20.08 -3.38 -12.19
N LYS A 173 21.32 -3.86 -12.08
CA LYS A 173 21.83 -4.37 -10.79
C LYS A 173 21.77 -3.31 -9.69
N ALA A 174 22.23 -2.09 -9.99
CA ALA A 174 22.24 -0.99 -9.03
C ALA A 174 20.82 -0.55 -8.61
N ASP A 175 19.88 -0.43 -9.56
CA ASP A 175 18.50 -0.10 -9.25
C ASP A 175 17.83 -1.18 -8.41
N ARG A 176 18.11 -2.46 -8.69
CA ARG A 176 17.60 -3.59 -7.92
C ARG A 176 18.04 -3.51 -6.46
N GLU A 177 19.33 -3.34 -6.20
CA GLU A 177 19.87 -3.18 -4.84
C GLU A 177 19.22 -2.01 -4.10
N SER A 178 19.03 -0.88 -4.80
CA SER A 178 18.36 0.30 -4.24
C SER A 178 16.88 0.04 -3.91
N VAL A 179 16.15 -0.68 -4.77
CA VAL A 179 14.74 -1.02 -4.57
C VAL A 179 14.57 -2.06 -3.46
N GLU A 180 15.47 -3.04 -3.36
CA GLU A 180 15.50 -4.01 -2.26
C GLU A 180 15.66 -3.31 -0.91
N SER A 181 16.59 -2.35 -0.82
CA SER A 181 16.77 -1.52 0.40
C SER A 181 15.52 -0.71 0.74
N VAL A 182 14.77 -0.24 -0.26
CA VAL A 182 13.49 0.45 -0.03
C VAL A 182 12.42 -0.52 0.48
N ILE A 183 12.37 -1.75 -0.03
CA ILE A 183 11.44 -2.77 0.48
C ILE A 183 11.75 -3.08 1.94
N GLU A 184 13.03 -3.22 2.31
CA GLU A 184 13.45 -3.37 3.72
C GLU A 184 12.99 -2.18 4.58
N LEU A 185 13.13 -0.96 4.07
CA LEU A 185 12.64 0.23 4.77
C LEU A 185 11.10 0.20 4.94
N VAL A 186 10.36 -0.32 3.96
CA VAL A 186 8.90 -0.52 4.11
C VAL A 186 8.64 -1.52 5.23
N LEU A 187 9.34 -2.66 5.29
CA LEU A 187 9.17 -3.65 6.36
C LEU A 187 9.38 -3.04 7.75
N ASP A 188 10.46 -2.26 7.92
CA ASP A 188 10.80 -1.61 9.19
C ASP A 188 9.77 -0.58 9.63
N THR A 189 9.13 0.10 8.70
CA THR A 189 8.30 1.28 8.99
C THR A 189 6.80 1.02 8.88
N LEU A 190 6.38 -0.04 8.21
CA LEU A 190 4.98 -0.40 7.99
C LEU A 190 4.13 -0.50 9.27
N PRO A 191 4.65 -1.03 10.42
CA PRO A 191 3.90 -1.03 11.67
C PRO A 191 3.45 0.36 12.11
N VAL A 192 4.28 1.40 11.86
CA VAL A 192 3.94 2.79 12.20
C VAL A 192 2.76 3.31 11.35
N LEU A 193 2.68 2.93 10.08
CA LEU A 193 1.54 3.27 9.23
C LEU A 193 0.23 2.72 9.81
N LEU A 194 0.24 1.43 10.18
CA LEU A 194 -0.97 0.75 10.65
C LEU A 194 -1.40 1.22 12.06
N GLU A 195 -0.43 1.51 12.92
CA GLU A 195 -0.70 1.93 14.30
C GLU A 195 -1.00 3.43 14.42
N LYS A 196 -0.21 4.29 13.73
CA LYS A 196 -0.20 5.75 13.91
C LYS A 196 -0.69 6.53 12.71
N GLY A 197 -0.96 5.84 11.60
CA GLY A 197 -1.50 6.43 10.38
C GLY A 197 -0.48 7.10 9.46
N MET A 198 -0.97 7.58 8.32
CA MET A 198 -0.15 8.07 7.20
C MET A 198 0.73 9.28 7.55
N ALA A 199 0.25 10.20 8.38
CA ALA A 199 1.04 11.39 8.74
C ALA A 199 2.32 11.02 9.51
N ALA A 200 2.20 10.15 10.52
CA ALA A 200 3.35 9.66 11.29
C ALA A 200 4.30 8.84 10.41
N TYR A 201 3.74 7.99 9.53
CA TYR A 201 4.52 7.18 8.60
C TYR A 201 5.33 8.06 7.62
N SER A 202 4.69 9.07 6.99
CA SER A 202 5.35 9.97 6.05
C SER A 202 6.51 10.74 6.71
N ASN A 203 6.33 11.20 7.94
CA ASN A 203 7.39 11.85 8.70
C ASN A 203 8.56 10.91 8.98
N LEU A 204 8.27 9.66 9.39
CA LEU A 204 9.29 8.67 9.70
C LEU A 204 10.14 8.32 8.46
N ILE A 205 9.50 8.01 7.32
CA ILE A 205 10.24 7.71 6.09
C ILE A 205 11.04 8.92 5.60
N GLY A 206 10.49 10.14 5.73
CA GLY A 206 11.21 11.38 5.42
C GLY A 206 12.53 11.50 6.21
N MET A 207 12.49 11.26 7.52
CA MET A 207 13.68 11.30 8.37
C MET A 207 14.71 10.21 8.04
N LYS A 208 14.24 9.00 7.68
CA LYS A 208 15.12 7.87 7.32
C LYS A 208 15.74 8.01 5.92
N THR A 209 15.09 8.72 4.99
CA THR A 209 15.55 8.90 3.59
C THR A 209 16.31 10.21 3.35
N SER A 210 16.43 11.08 4.35
CA SER A 210 17.20 12.35 4.28
C SER A 210 18.66 12.18 4.72
N ARG A 211 19.08 10.97 5.04
CA ARG A 211 20.47 10.60 5.36
C ARG A 211 21.10 9.92 4.15
#